data_c8aab1a5556cd7c8a920506759e58c6a
#
_entry.id   c8aab1a5556cd7c8a920506759e58c6a
#
_cell.length_a   1.000
_cell.length_b   1.000
_cell.length_c   1.000
_cell.angle_alpha   90.00
_cell.angle_beta   90.00
_cell.angle_gamma   90.00
#
_symmetry.space_group_name_H-M   'P 1'
#
loop_
_entity.id
_entity.type
_entity.pdbx_description
1 polymer ?
#
loop_
_entity_poly.entity_id
_entity_poly.type
_entity_poly.pdbx_seq_one_letter_code
_entity_poly.pdbx_strand_id
1 'polypeptide(L)'
;MYGAAILAQSAALAVAWLLLRARADAAPLRISASSAFPFLAIGQLWVVLGEELGWRAFALPRLEQLLSPRLATLVLGLAWGIWHAPMFLVAGSLQARDPIWLFALAIFAWSCIHTALHHRARPSVVPNLVFHGCANLTLDLVVVPAEAQGGLAAAYALVGLGTWLLLGRTQAARGAST
;
A
#
# COMPACT_ATOMS: atom_id res chain seq x y z
N MET A 1 -3.30 14.12 -10.15
CA MET A 1 -3.09 13.57 -8.79
C MET A 1 -3.69 12.17 -8.62
N TYR A 2 -4.95 11.94 -8.97
CA TYR A 2 -5.58 10.60 -8.90
C TYR A 2 -4.87 9.55 -9.77
N GLY A 3 -4.43 9.94 -10.96
CA GLY A 3 -3.65 9.07 -11.83
C GLY A 3 -2.35 8.56 -11.22
N ALA A 4 -1.68 9.34 -10.37
CA ALA A 4 -0.44 8.91 -9.73
C ALA A 4 -0.66 7.80 -8.69
N ALA A 5 -1.79 7.80 -7.97
CA ALA A 5 -2.14 6.76 -7.02
C ALA A 5 -2.44 5.42 -7.74
N ILE A 6 -3.23 5.50 -8.82
CA ILE A 6 -3.54 4.34 -9.67
C ILE A 6 -2.26 3.84 -10.36
N LEU A 7 -1.42 4.74 -10.87
CA LEU A 7 -0.16 4.39 -11.51
C LEU A 7 0.83 3.71 -10.57
N ALA A 8 0.90 4.11 -9.29
CA ALA A 8 1.80 3.48 -8.33
C ALA A 8 1.45 2.00 -8.08
N GLN A 9 0.16 1.68 -7.92
CA GLN A 9 -0.29 0.30 -7.77
C GLN A 9 -0.16 -0.47 -9.09
N SER A 10 -0.55 0.15 -10.21
CA SER A 10 -0.41 -0.46 -11.54
C SER A 10 1.06 -0.72 -11.90
N ALA A 11 1.97 0.17 -11.52
CA ALA A 11 3.40 -0.02 -11.73
C ALA A 11 3.96 -1.19 -10.90
N ALA A 12 3.55 -1.34 -9.64
CA ALA A 12 3.96 -2.48 -8.81
C ALA A 12 3.49 -3.81 -9.43
N LEU A 13 2.25 -3.86 -9.92
CA LEU A 13 1.71 -5.03 -10.62
C LEU A 13 2.39 -5.28 -11.96
N ALA A 14 2.66 -4.21 -12.75
CA ALA A 14 3.35 -4.33 -14.02
C ALA A 14 4.78 -4.85 -13.84
N VAL A 15 5.50 -4.36 -12.83
CA VAL A 15 6.84 -4.87 -12.48
C VAL A 15 6.76 -6.33 -12.04
N ALA A 16 5.81 -6.69 -11.18
CA ALA A 16 5.59 -8.08 -10.78
C ALA A 16 5.29 -8.97 -12.00
N TRP A 17 4.45 -8.49 -12.93
CA TRP A 17 4.10 -9.20 -14.16
C TRP A 17 5.29 -9.34 -15.13
N LEU A 18 6.09 -8.28 -15.31
CA LEU A 18 7.29 -8.31 -16.15
C LEU A 18 8.34 -9.28 -15.59
N LEU A 19 8.54 -9.29 -14.27
CA LEU A 19 9.43 -10.23 -13.62
C LEU A 19 8.94 -11.68 -13.71
N LEU A 20 7.62 -11.89 -13.73
CA LEU A 20 7.00 -13.19 -14.03
C LEU A 20 7.26 -13.63 -15.46
N ARG A 21 7.05 -12.72 -16.42
CA ARG A 21 7.25 -13.04 -17.86
C ARG A 21 8.70 -13.37 -18.19
N ALA A 22 9.66 -12.85 -17.42
CA ALA A 22 11.07 -13.17 -17.57
C ALA A 22 11.43 -14.61 -17.15
N ARG A 23 10.50 -15.34 -16.50
CA ARG A 23 10.66 -16.74 -16.12
C ARG A 23 9.72 -17.60 -17.01
N ALA A 24 10.31 -18.39 -17.90
CA ALA A 24 9.57 -19.20 -18.88
C ALA A 24 8.55 -20.18 -18.26
N ASP A 25 8.72 -20.55 -16.97
CA ASP A 25 7.95 -21.57 -16.26
C ASP A 25 6.94 -21.01 -15.25
N ALA A 26 6.74 -19.67 -15.20
CA ALA A 26 5.88 -19.06 -14.21
C ALA A 26 4.39 -19.28 -14.50
N ALA A 27 3.64 -19.73 -13.50
CA ALA A 27 2.19 -19.83 -13.60
C ALA A 27 1.57 -18.45 -13.93
N PRO A 28 0.57 -18.37 -14.81
CA PRO A 28 -0.05 -17.10 -15.16
C PRO A 28 -0.75 -16.48 -13.96
N LEU A 29 -0.75 -15.15 -13.87
CA LEU A 29 -1.62 -14.42 -12.95
C LEU A 29 -3.06 -14.83 -13.20
N ARG A 30 -3.77 -15.23 -12.16
CA ARG A 30 -5.17 -15.63 -12.25
C ARG A 30 -6.03 -14.48 -11.72
N ILE A 31 -7.07 -14.12 -12.45
CA ILE A 31 -8.11 -13.21 -12.00
C ILE A 31 -9.23 -14.09 -11.42
N SER A 32 -9.51 -13.88 -10.13
CA SER A 32 -10.63 -14.54 -9.46
C SER A 32 -11.89 -13.70 -9.72
N ALA A 33 -12.66 -14.09 -10.74
CA ALA A 33 -13.99 -13.52 -10.96
C ALA A 33 -14.97 -14.19 -9.99
N SER A 34 -15.35 -13.49 -8.94
CA SER A 34 -16.36 -13.94 -7.98
C SER A 34 -17.66 -13.18 -8.21
N SER A 35 -18.80 -13.89 -8.17
CA SER A 35 -20.14 -13.29 -8.13
C SER A 35 -20.35 -12.42 -6.87
N ALA A 36 -19.49 -12.59 -5.85
CA ALA A 36 -19.48 -11.77 -4.65
C ALA A 36 -18.76 -10.42 -4.86
N PHE A 37 -18.13 -10.16 -6.02
CA PHE A 37 -17.36 -8.94 -6.27
C PHE A 37 -18.07 -7.64 -5.90
N PRO A 38 -19.36 -7.41 -6.23
CA PRO A 38 -20.05 -6.18 -5.84
C PRO A 38 -20.14 -6.01 -4.32
N PHE A 39 -20.37 -7.07 -3.57
CA PHE A 39 -20.42 -7.05 -2.11
C PHE A 39 -19.04 -6.81 -1.50
N LEU A 40 -18.00 -7.43 -2.05
CA LEU A 40 -16.62 -7.20 -1.66
C LEU A 40 -16.22 -5.74 -1.88
N ALA A 41 -16.55 -5.17 -3.03
CA ALA A 41 -16.25 -3.77 -3.35
C ALA A 41 -16.94 -2.79 -2.38
N ILE A 42 -18.20 -3.04 -2.01
CA ILE A 42 -18.92 -2.24 -1.02
C ILE A 42 -18.29 -2.40 0.37
N GLY A 43 -17.95 -3.63 0.76
CA GLY A 43 -17.27 -3.90 2.03
C GLY A 43 -15.91 -3.19 2.10
N GLN A 44 -15.12 -3.26 1.04
CA GLN A 44 -13.84 -2.56 0.93
C GLN A 44 -13.98 -1.05 1.05
N LEU A 45 -15.05 -0.46 0.51
CA LEU A 45 -15.29 0.98 0.64
C LEU A 45 -15.40 1.41 2.11
N TRP A 46 -16.14 0.67 2.94
CA TRP A 46 -16.29 0.97 4.36
C TRP A 46 -14.99 0.79 5.13
N VAL A 47 -14.25 -0.30 4.85
CA VAL A 47 -12.94 -0.54 5.46
C VAL A 47 -11.99 0.60 5.13
N VAL A 48 -11.85 0.94 3.85
CA VAL A 48 -10.95 1.99 3.37
C VAL A 48 -11.32 3.36 3.94
N LEU A 49 -12.61 3.69 4.02
CA LEU A 49 -13.07 4.93 4.65
C LEU A 49 -12.66 5.00 6.11
N GLY A 50 -12.92 3.95 6.89
CA GLY A 50 -12.56 3.91 8.31
C GLY A 50 -11.05 4.03 8.52
N GLU A 51 -10.27 3.29 7.75
CA GLU A 51 -8.83 3.28 7.87
C GLU A 51 -8.20 4.61 7.44
N GLU A 52 -8.56 5.17 6.30
CA GLU A 52 -7.93 6.40 5.82
C GLU A 52 -8.35 7.63 6.64
N LEU A 53 -9.57 7.67 7.15
CA LEU A 53 -9.97 8.71 8.09
C LEU A 53 -9.20 8.60 9.41
N GLY A 54 -9.00 7.39 9.92
CA GLY A 54 -8.21 7.16 11.13
C GLY A 54 -6.72 7.40 10.92
N TRP A 55 -6.11 6.74 9.94
CA TRP A 55 -4.67 6.77 9.76
C TRP A 55 -4.17 8.08 9.13
N ARG A 56 -4.77 8.53 8.00
CA ARG A 56 -4.23 9.63 7.20
C ARG A 56 -4.88 10.98 7.49
N ALA A 57 -6.19 11.02 7.79
CA ALA A 57 -6.82 12.28 8.16
C ALA A 57 -6.59 12.64 9.63
N PHE A 58 -6.47 11.66 10.53
CA PHE A 58 -6.34 11.91 11.97
C PHE A 58 -4.93 11.67 12.52
N ALA A 59 -4.38 10.44 12.41
CA ALA A 59 -3.16 10.06 13.10
C ALA A 59 -1.89 10.66 12.46
N LEU A 60 -1.75 10.58 11.13
CA LEU A 60 -0.57 11.07 10.42
C LEU A 60 -0.28 12.55 10.69
N PRO A 61 -1.24 13.49 10.56
CA PRO A 61 -0.97 14.90 10.82
C PRO A 61 -0.53 15.18 12.26
N ARG A 62 -0.99 14.40 13.23
CA ARG A 62 -0.62 14.53 14.64
C ARG A 62 0.78 14.00 14.92
N LEU A 63 1.13 12.87 14.33
CA LEU A 63 2.49 12.34 14.40
C LEU A 63 3.50 13.29 13.77
N GLU A 64 3.15 13.93 12.65
CA GLU A 64 4.03 14.90 11.98
C GLU A 64 4.23 16.21 12.74
N GLN A 65 3.45 16.49 13.76
CA GLN A 65 3.72 17.59 14.70
C GLN A 65 4.87 17.26 15.67
N LEU A 66 5.12 15.99 15.91
CA LEU A 66 6.10 15.50 16.88
C LEU A 66 7.33 14.87 16.22
N LEU A 67 7.16 14.35 15.01
CA LEU A 67 8.13 13.52 14.31
C LEU A 67 8.38 14.04 12.90
N SER A 68 9.55 13.73 12.35
CA SER A 68 9.78 13.96 10.91
C SER A 68 8.80 13.12 10.07
N PRO A 69 8.42 13.56 8.86
CA PRO A 69 7.52 12.79 7.99
C PRO A 69 7.97 11.34 7.76
N ARG A 70 9.28 11.10 7.67
CA ARG A 70 9.83 9.74 7.56
C ARG A 70 9.54 8.91 8.80
N LEU A 71 9.82 9.47 9.98
CA LEU A 71 9.61 8.75 11.24
C LEU A 71 8.11 8.55 11.51
N ALA A 72 7.28 9.57 11.25
CA ALA A 72 5.83 9.45 11.33
C ALA A 72 5.29 8.33 10.42
N THR A 73 5.82 8.22 9.20
CA THR A 73 5.47 7.15 8.26
C THR A 73 5.83 5.77 8.81
N LEU A 74 7.02 5.61 9.38
CA LEU A 74 7.46 4.33 9.95
C LEU A 74 6.61 3.94 11.16
N VAL A 75 6.39 4.87 12.08
CA VAL A 75 5.57 4.63 13.28
C VAL A 75 4.14 4.26 12.90
N LEU A 76 3.55 5.01 11.97
CA LEU A 76 2.19 4.75 11.50
C LEU A 76 2.09 3.43 10.74
N GLY A 77 3.07 3.13 9.87
CA GLY A 77 3.13 1.87 9.14
C GLY A 77 3.28 0.67 10.07
N LEU A 78 4.11 0.79 11.11
CA LEU A 78 4.23 -0.26 12.13
C LEU A 78 2.92 -0.48 12.90
N ALA A 79 2.29 0.61 13.36
CA ALA A 79 1.00 0.53 14.04
C ALA A 79 -0.08 -0.10 13.15
N TRP A 80 -0.13 0.28 11.87
CA TRP A 80 -1.06 -0.27 10.89
C TRP A 80 -0.78 -1.76 10.61
N GLY A 81 0.49 -2.15 10.50
CA GLY A 81 0.88 -3.56 10.37
C GLY A 81 0.47 -4.41 11.58
N ILE A 82 0.71 -3.92 12.81
CA ILE A 82 0.31 -4.59 14.05
C ILE A 82 -1.21 -4.71 14.15
N TRP A 83 -1.94 -3.68 13.73
CA TRP A 83 -3.41 -3.70 13.70
C TRP A 83 -3.97 -4.83 12.82
N HIS A 84 -3.25 -5.24 11.77
CA HIS A 84 -3.61 -6.38 10.93
C HIS A 84 -3.21 -7.74 11.53
N ALA A 85 -2.41 -7.80 12.60
CA ALA A 85 -1.89 -9.06 13.12
C ALA A 85 -2.96 -10.12 13.41
N PRO A 86 -4.15 -9.79 13.98
CA PRO A 86 -5.21 -10.78 14.19
C PRO A 86 -5.69 -11.47 12.90
N MET A 87 -5.61 -10.78 11.75
CA MET A 87 -6.07 -11.34 10.47
C MET A 87 -5.22 -12.52 9.99
N PHE A 88 -3.97 -12.62 10.43
CA PHE A 88 -3.12 -13.78 10.12
C PHE A 88 -3.61 -15.07 10.80
N LEU A 89 -4.44 -14.95 11.82
CA LEU A 89 -5.04 -16.08 12.53
C LEU A 89 -6.41 -16.49 11.97
N VAL A 90 -6.97 -15.69 11.04
CA VAL A 90 -8.27 -15.96 10.41
C VAL A 90 -8.07 -16.77 9.14
N ALA A 91 -8.52 -18.03 9.15
CA ALA A 91 -8.44 -18.90 7.98
C ALA A 91 -9.18 -18.28 6.79
N GLY A 92 -8.50 -18.26 5.63
CA GLY A 92 -9.06 -17.70 4.39
C GLY A 92 -8.93 -16.17 4.25
N SER A 93 -8.38 -15.47 5.23
CA SER A 93 -8.06 -14.04 5.07
C SER A 93 -6.96 -13.84 4.02
N LEU A 94 -6.89 -12.63 3.44
CA LEU A 94 -5.81 -12.26 2.52
C LEU A 94 -4.44 -12.36 3.22
N GLN A 95 -4.36 -11.92 4.47
CA GLN A 95 -3.14 -11.93 5.27
C GLN A 95 -2.63 -13.35 5.54
N ALA A 96 -3.53 -14.32 5.74
CA ALA A 96 -3.15 -15.71 5.98
C ALA A 96 -2.63 -16.44 4.72
N ARG A 97 -2.86 -15.89 3.51
CA ARG A 97 -2.38 -16.48 2.25
C ARG A 97 -0.90 -16.28 2.01
N ASP A 98 -0.40 -15.11 2.40
CA ASP A 98 0.93 -14.67 2.03
C ASP A 98 1.90 -14.71 3.23
N PRO A 99 3.20 -14.87 3.00
CA PRO A 99 4.18 -14.79 4.07
C PRO A 99 4.16 -13.42 4.76
N ILE A 100 4.28 -13.41 6.09
CA ILE A 100 4.25 -12.19 6.91
C ILE A 100 5.31 -11.14 6.47
N TRP A 101 6.46 -11.59 5.99
CA TRP A 101 7.50 -10.69 5.50
C TRP A 101 7.10 -9.95 4.22
N LEU A 102 6.32 -10.60 3.33
CA LEU A 102 5.80 -9.95 2.13
C LEU A 102 4.76 -8.89 2.48
N PHE A 103 3.88 -9.22 3.43
CA PHE A 103 2.93 -8.25 3.98
C PHE A 103 3.64 -7.06 4.63
N ALA A 104 4.70 -7.29 5.43
CA ALA A 104 5.47 -6.21 6.06
C ALA A 104 6.10 -5.26 5.02
N LEU A 105 6.65 -5.79 3.93
CA LEU A 105 7.16 -4.97 2.82
C LEU A 105 6.05 -4.18 2.12
N ALA A 106 4.90 -4.80 1.90
CA ALA A 106 3.73 -4.13 1.31
C ALA A 106 3.25 -2.97 2.20
N ILE A 107 3.07 -3.21 3.51
CA ILE A 107 2.66 -2.18 4.48
C ILE A 107 3.66 -1.02 4.54
N PHE A 108 4.97 -1.31 4.52
CA PHE A 108 5.99 -0.28 4.45
C PHE A 108 5.86 0.58 3.18
N ALA A 109 5.79 -0.07 2.01
CA ALA A 109 5.66 0.62 0.74
C ALA A 109 4.37 1.46 0.67
N TRP A 110 3.25 0.89 1.09
CA TRP A 110 1.96 1.57 1.10
C TRP A 110 1.95 2.75 2.08
N SER A 111 2.53 2.59 3.26
CA SER A 111 2.66 3.69 4.22
C SER A 111 3.43 4.87 3.63
N CYS A 112 4.52 4.60 2.91
CA CYS A 112 5.30 5.63 2.23
C CYS A 112 4.48 6.33 1.12
N ILE A 113 3.77 5.56 0.29
CA ILE A 113 2.91 6.09 -0.77
C ILE A 113 1.79 6.94 -0.17
N HIS A 114 1.11 6.45 0.85
CA HIS A 114 0.02 7.16 1.53
C HIS A 114 0.50 8.50 2.11
N THR A 115 1.66 8.53 2.76
CA THR A 115 2.23 9.79 3.28
C THR A 115 2.55 10.75 2.13
N ALA A 116 3.14 10.27 1.04
CA ALA A 116 3.44 11.09 -0.13
C ALA A 116 2.16 11.65 -0.80
N LEU A 117 1.12 10.85 -0.91
CA LEU A 117 -0.19 11.25 -1.42
C LEU A 117 -0.84 12.30 -0.51
N HIS A 118 -0.81 12.06 0.81
CA HIS A 118 -1.31 13.02 1.80
C HIS A 118 -0.61 14.37 1.67
N HIS A 119 0.72 14.41 1.58
CA HIS A 119 1.47 15.66 1.45
C HIS A 119 1.13 16.44 0.17
N ARG A 120 0.82 15.74 -0.93
CA ARG A 120 0.48 16.37 -2.20
C ARG A 120 -0.97 16.82 -2.30
N ALA A 121 -1.85 16.22 -1.51
CA ALA A 121 -3.30 16.38 -1.64
C ALA A 121 -3.92 17.21 -0.51
N ARG A 122 -3.17 17.58 0.52
CA ARG A 122 -3.71 18.31 1.68
C ARG A 122 -4.63 19.45 1.26
N PRO A 123 -5.79 19.59 1.91
CA PRO A 123 -6.27 18.80 3.06
C PRO A 123 -7.02 17.51 2.67
N SER A 124 -7.09 17.15 1.39
CA SER A 124 -7.91 16.03 0.88
C SER A 124 -7.29 14.67 1.19
N VAL A 125 -8.09 13.75 1.73
CA VAL A 125 -7.75 12.33 1.93
C VAL A 125 -8.17 11.46 0.73
N VAL A 126 -8.90 12.02 -0.23
CA VAL A 126 -9.48 11.27 -1.36
C VAL A 126 -8.44 10.48 -2.18
N PRO A 127 -7.24 11.01 -2.51
CA PRO A 127 -6.23 10.19 -3.19
C PRO A 127 -5.78 8.96 -2.41
N ASN A 128 -5.76 9.03 -1.08
CA ASN A 128 -5.46 7.88 -0.24
C ASN A 128 -6.58 6.83 -0.29
N LEU A 129 -7.85 7.28 -0.24
CA LEU A 129 -9.01 6.40 -0.39
C LEU A 129 -8.97 5.66 -1.74
N VAL A 130 -8.69 6.38 -2.83
CA VAL A 130 -8.61 5.79 -4.17
C VAL A 130 -7.46 4.79 -4.26
N PHE A 131 -6.27 5.14 -3.78
CA PHE A 131 -5.12 4.23 -3.79
C PHE A 131 -5.40 2.96 -2.98
N HIS A 132 -5.88 3.11 -1.75
CA HIS A 132 -6.15 1.99 -0.85
C HIS A 132 -7.24 1.08 -1.43
N GLY A 133 -8.35 1.65 -1.89
CA GLY A 133 -9.44 0.88 -2.49
C GLY A 133 -9.00 0.10 -3.73
N CYS A 134 -8.25 0.72 -4.63
CA CYS A 134 -7.69 0.05 -5.80
C CYS A 134 -6.70 -1.06 -5.40
N ALA A 135 -5.88 -0.83 -4.39
CA ALA A 135 -4.91 -1.81 -3.90
C ALA A 135 -5.62 -3.05 -3.31
N ASN A 136 -6.60 -2.84 -2.44
CA ASN A 136 -7.38 -3.92 -1.84
C ASN A 136 -8.15 -4.73 -2.91
N LEU A 137 -8.87 -4.06 -3.81
CA LEU A 137 -9.58 -4.73 -4.91
C LEU A 137 -8.63 -5.53 -5.80
N THR A 138 -7.40 -5.03 -6.02
CA THR A 138 -6.40 -5.77 -6.77
C THR A 138 -5.98 -7.05 -6.05
N LEU A 139 -5.75 -6.98 -4.74
CA LEU A 139 -5.39 -8.15 -3.94
C LEU A 139 -6.54 -9.17 -3.83
N ASP A 140 -7.79 -8.70 -3.85
CA ASP A 140 -8.95 -9.58 -3.87
C ASP A 140 -9.10 -10.31 -5.21
N LEU A 141 -8.77 -9.64 -6.33
CA LEU A 141 -8.96 -10.17 -7.67
C LEU A 141 -7.77 -10.95 -8.21
N VAL A 142 -6.54 -10.54 -7.84
CA VAL A 142 -5.32 -11.10 -8.41
C VAL A 142 -4.67 -12.07 -7.44
N VAL A 143 -4.59 -13.32 -7.84
CA VAL A 143 -3.83 -14.35 -7.12
C VAL A 143 -2.40 -14.35 -7.64
N VAL A 144 -1.46 -13.96 -6.78
CA VAL A 144 -0.03 -13.97 -7.10
C VAL A 144 0.55 -15.35 -6.78
N PRO A 145 1.07 -16.09 -7.76
CA PRO A 145 1.66 -17.39 -7.52
C PRO A 145 2.95 -17.27 -6.69
N ALA A 146 3.30 -18.31 -5.93
CA ALA A 146 4.44 -18.30 -5.02
C ALA A 146 5.76 -17.92 -5.72
N GLU A 147 5.96 -18.33 -6.95
CA GLU A 147 7.13 -18.04 -7.77
C GLU A 147 7.29 -16.55 -8.08
N ALA A 148 6.18 -15.80 -8.04
CA ALA A 148 6.15 -14.36 -8.31
C ALA A 148 6.30 -13.51 -7.04
N GLN A 149 6.16 -14.08 -5.86
CA GLN A 149 6.22 -13.35 -4.59
C GLN A 149 7.56 -12.63 -4.41
N GLY A 150 8.67 -13.23 -4.84
CA GLY A 150 9.99 -12.60 -4.83
C GLY A 150 10.05 -11.31 -5.68
N GLY A 151 9.44 -11.35 -6.87
CA GLY A 151 9.34 -10.17 -7.75
C GLY A 151 8.45 -9.08 -7.16
N LEU A 152 7.31 -9.47 -6.57
CA LEU A 152 6.41 -8.55 -5.90
C LEU A 152 7.09 -7.89 -4.68
N ALA A 153 7.82 -8.66 -3.89
CA ALA A 153 8.61 -8.16 -2.77
C ALA A 153 9.64 -7.13 -3.20
N ALA A 154 10.38 -7.42 -4.28
CA ALA A 154 11.35 -6.48 -4.84
C ALA A 154 10.66 -5.17 -5.30
N ALA A 155 9.49 -5.27 -5.96
CA ALA A 155 8.71 -4.11 -6.35
C ALA A 155 8.28 -3.26 -5.15
N TYR A 156 7.76 -3.88 -4.09
CA TYR A 156 7.40 -3.17 -2.86
C TYR A 156 8.62 -2.52 -2.19
N ALA A 157 9.74 -3.22 -2.09
CA ALA A 157 10.97 -2.68 -1.52
C ALA A 157 11.46 -1.45 -2.30
N LEU A 158 11.51 -1.53 -3.63
CA LEU A 158 11.96 -0.43 -4.49
C LEU A 158 11.02 0.79 -4.42
N VAL A 159 9.72 0.57 -4.53
CA VAL A 159 8.71 1.65 -4.47
C VAL A 159 8.68 2.27 -3.07
N GLY A 160 8.70 1.45 -2.03
CA GLY A 160 8.73 1.91 -0.64
C GLY A 160 9.97 2.75 -0.35
N LEU A 161 11.17 2.22 -0.66
CA LEU A 161 12.43 2.92 -0.43
C LEU A 161 12.52 4.20 -1.26
N GLY A 162 12.19 4.14 -2.56
CA GLY A 162 12.20 5.31 -3.43
C GLY A 162 11.29 6.42 -2.91
N THR A 163 10.07 6.08 -2.51
CA THR A 163 9.11 7.05 -1.95
C THR A 163 9.58 7.59 -0.60
N TRP A 164 10.13 6.74 0.27
CA TRP A 164 10.69 7.14 1.57
C TRP A 164 11.86 8.11 1.42
N LEU A 165 12.74 7.91 0.44
CA LEU A 165 13.83 8.84 0.14
C LEU A 165 13.29 10.20 -0.32
N LEU A 166 12.24 10.22 -1.14
CA LEU A 166 11.59 11.45 -1.59
C LEU A 166 10.95 12.24 -0.44
N LEU A 167 10.35 11.57 0.56
CA LEU A 167 9.79 12.22 1.76
C LEU A 167 10.84 13.04 2.52
N GLY A 168 12.10 12.59 2.54
CA GLY A 168 13.16 13.34 3.20
C GLY A 168 13.61 14.59 2.43
N ARG A 169 13.55 14.57 1.09
CA ARG A 169 13.94 15.74 0.27
C ARG A 169 12.96 16.89 0.42
N THR A 170 11.67 16.61 0.52
CA THR A 170 10.64 17.63 0.73
C THR A 170 10.78 18.33 2.08
N GLN A 171 11.30 17.66 3.08
CA GLN A 171 11.58 18.23 4.40
C GLN A 171 12.80 19.17 4.37
N ALA A 172 13.88 18.75 3.71
CA ALA A 172 15.09 19.56 3.58
C ALA A 172 14.82 20.88 2.81
N ALA A 173 13.99 20.81 1.76
CA ALA A 173 13.60 22.00 1.00
C ALA A 173 12.75 23.01 1.81
N ARG A 174 11.91 22.52 2.72
CA ARG A 174 11.10 23.38 3.61
C ARG A 174 11.93 24.03 4.73
N GLY A 175 12.91 23.31 5.28
CA GLY A 175 13.82 23.83 6.30
C GLY A 175 14.83 24.86 5.78
N ALA A 176 15.09 24.87 4.46
CA ALA A 176 15.97 25.86 3.83
C ALA A 176 15.25 27.18 3.46
N SER A 177 13.92 27.22 3.57
CA SER A 177 13.08 28.40 3.22
C SER A 177 12.56 29.17 4.47
N THR A 178 12.91 28.72 5.68
CA THR A 178 12.66 29.39 6.98
C THR A 178 13.93 29.95 7.54
#